data_736a0514a0d9e7ef21a95cf342bdbedc
#
_entry.id   736a0514a0d9e7ef21a95cf342bdbedc
#
_cell.length_a   1.000
_cell.length_b   1.000
_cell.length_c   1.000
_cell.angle_alpha   90.00
_cell.angle_beta   90.00
_cell.angle_gamma   90.00
#
_symmetry.space_group_name_H-M   'P 1'
#
loop_
_entity.id
_entity.type
_entity.pdbx_description
1 polymer ?
#
loop_
_entity_poly.entity_id
_entity_poly.type
_entity_poly.pdbx_seq_one_letter_code
_entity_poly.pdbx_strand_id
1 'polypeptide(L)'
;MKIERLKTDLLIIGGGTAGCYAAITAAGAQNTAGLKILIVEKANIKRSGCLAAGVNALNAYITEGRTPKDYVEYAKKDADGIVREDLLYSISEKFNEVTAHPEKLGLVILRDKDGKYVTRGNRNIKINGENIKPILADAVKKLPNVNVLNHVNIFDFSVHSNKIDGAFGFGIENNTFYAIEAGAVIIATGGAAGLYRPNNPGFSRHKMWYPPFNTGAGYAMGIRHGAEMTTFEMRFIALRCKDTIAPTGTLAQGVGAKQVNSLGEVYETKYGISTSERVYGTVAENLEGRGPCYLRTEGITAEQEESLLKAYLNMAPSQTIRWLENQLPSKANVEIEGTEPYIVGGHTASGYWVDTKRATTIQGLYAAGDVAGGCPQKYVTGALAEGEIAAKSAAEYIRLNGTVTAKISVAEIANHIAEIEKYLLNKKSAQTTENLEEAMQAVMDSYAGGIKTSYRYSENQLNQAKKEIEIIEKLTDNLSAANLQEVMYIYELKERLTVCKSVIAHLEARHETRWHSFAENLDYPEKDITHFRKYVNSCLENGEIKIILRELTAEGQKNYEHQH
;
A
#
# COMPACT_ATOMS: atom_id res chain seq x y z
N MET A 1 26.56 13.70 13.04
CA MET A 1 25.29 14.30 12.49
C MET A 1 24.84 15.46 13.37
N LYS A 2 24.19 16.52 12.79
CA LYS A 2 23.46 17.52 13.59
C LYS A 2 22.23 16.86 14.21
N ILE A 3 21.93 17.13 15.47
CA ILE A 3 20.72 16.62 16.13
C ILE A 3 19.68 17.74 16.19
N GLU A 4 18.48 17.49 15.70
CA GLU A 4 17.33 18.39 15.78
C GLU A 4 16.18 17.72 16.54
N ARG A 5 15.80 18.32 17.67
CA ARG A 5 14.69 17.85 18.50
C ARG A 5 13.47 18.70 18.18
N LEU A 6 12.42 18.05 17.71
CA LEU A 6 11.17 18.71 17.33
C LEU A 6 10.05 18.25 18.26
N LYS A 7 9.07 19.15 18.44
CA LYS A 7 7.82 18.86 19.16
C LYS A 7 6.63 19.30 18.33
N THR A 8 5.69 18.39 18.21
CA THR A 8 4.42 18.63 17.51
C THR A 8 3.28 17.98 18.27
N ASP A 9 2.06 18.50 18.16
CA ASP A 9 0.90 17.84 18.77
C ASP A 9 0.50 16.61 17.97
N LEU A 10 0.49 16.74 16.64
CA LEU A 10 0.19 15.65 15.71
C LEU A 10 1.34 15.48 14.71
N LEU A 11 1.94 14.28 14.69
CA LEU A 11 2.91 13.86 13.69
C LEU A 11 2.21 13.01 12.63
N ILE A 12 2.38 13.34 11.36
CA ILE A 12 1.92 12.55 10.22
C ILE A 12 3.14 12.06 9.45
N ILE A 13 3.33 10.74 9.40
CA ILE A 13 4.45 10.11 8.69
C ILE A 13 3.96 9.63 7.33
N GLY A 14 4.45 10.27 6.27
CA GLY A 14 4.03 10.07 4.89
C GLY A 14 3.05 11.13 4.40
N GLY A 15 3.47 11.91 3.43
CA GLY A 15 2.70 12.96 2.77
C GLY A 15 1.93 12.47 1.53
N GLY A 16 1.51 11.19 1.50
CA GLY A 16 0.66 10.62 0.45
C GLY A 16 -0.78 11.13 0.50
N THR A 17 -1.71 10.42 -0.14
CA THR A 17 -3.14 10.77 -0.18
C THR A 17 -3.74 10.89 1.22
N ALA A 18 -3.62 9.84 2.02
CA ALA A 18 -4.17 9.79 3.36
C ALA A 18 -3.53 10.83 4.29
N GLY A 19 -2.19 10.97 4.23
CA GLY A 19 -1.47 11.92 5.09
C GLY A 19 -1.78 13.38 4.78
N CYS A 20 -1.84 13.77 3.49
CA CYS A 20 -2.27 15.12 3.11
C CYS A 20 -3.71 15.40 3.58
N TYR A 21 -4.61 14.45 3.38
CA TYR A 21 -6.01 14.66 3.75
C TYR A 21 -6.23 14.65 5.26
N ALA A 22 -5.45 13.86 5.99
CA ALA A 22 -5.41 13.91 7.45
C ALA A 22 -4.98 15.27 7.97
N ALA A 23 -3.93 15.87 7.37
CA ALA A 23 -3.48 17.21 7.74
C ALA A 23 -4.53 18.28 7.44
N ILE A 24 -5.16 18.23 6.25
CA ILE A 24 -6.24 19.15 5.86
C ILE A 24 -7.40 19.05 6.87
N THR A 25 -7.79 17.84 7.23
CA THR A 25 -8.88 17.60 8.18
C THR A 25 -8.52 18.11 9.58
N ALA A 26 -7.35 17.71 10.10
CA ALA A 26 -6.92 18.12 11.45
C ALA A 26 -6.77 19.62 11.58
N ALA A 27 -6.28 20.31 10.54
CA ALA A 27 -6.12 21.76 10.57
C ALA A 27 -7.44 22.53 10.45
N GLY A 28 -8.44 21.96 9.76
CA GLY A 28 -9.74 22.62 9.51
C GLY A 28 -10.81 22.36 10.57
N ALA A 29 -10.61 21.46 11.49
CA ALA A 29 -11.63 21.12 12.49
C ALA A 29 -11.72 22.21 13.58
N GLN A 30 -12.94 22.66 13.88
CA GLN A 30 -13.20 23.72 14.87
C GLN A 30 -12.63 23.41 16.26
N ASN A 31 -12.60 22.13 16.63
CA ASN A 31 -12.11 21.65 17.94
C ASN A 31 -10.60 21.44 17.99
N THR A 32 -9.88 21.70 16.90
CA THR A 32 -8.42 21.51 16.77
C THR A 32 -7.69 22.83 16.49
N ALA A 33 -8.40 23.96 16.65
CA ALA A 33 -7.80 25.29 16.49
C ALA A 33 -6.57 25.43 17.38
N GLY A 34 -5.38 25.54 16.75
CA GLY A 34 -4.11 25.68 17.46
C GLY A 34 -3.23 24.44 17.55
N LEU A 35 -3.68 23.24 17.13
CA LEU A 35 -2.80 22.08 17.07
C LEU A 35 -1.65 22.32 16.10
N LYS A 36 -0.43 22.05 16.55
CA LYS A 36 0.77 22.04 15.71
C LYS A 36 0.83 20.68 15.00
N ILE A 37 0.82 20.71 13.69
CA ILE A 37 0.85 19.51 12.85
C ILE A 37 2.16 19.48 12.07
N LEU A 38 2.83 18.35 12.09
CA LEU A 38 4.05 18.11 11.32
C LEU A 38 3.84 16.94 10.37
N ILE A 39 4.00 17.15 9.07
CA ILE A 39 4.11 16.09 8.08
C ILE A 39 5.59 15.83 7.80
N VAL A 40 6.00 14.56 7.85
CA VAL A 40 7.34 14.15 7.43
C VAL A 40 7.22 13.23 6.22
N GLU A 41 7.90 13.61 5.14
CA GLU A 41 7.84 12.93 3.84
C GLU A 41 9.26 12.55 3.39
N LYS A 42 9.44 11.27 3.04
CA LYS A 42 10.74 10.75 2.56
C LYS A 42 11.15 11.36 1.22
N ALA A 43 10.19 11.53 0.32
CA ALA A 43 10.38 12.22 -0.96
C ALA A 43 9.96 13.69 -0.87
N ASN A 44 9.16 14.17 -1.81
CA ASN A 44 8.58 15.51 -1.79
C ASN A 44 7.06 15.42 -1.78
N ILE A 45 6.41 16.08 -0.83
CA ILE A 45 4.95 16.05 -0.66
C ILE A 45 4.18 16.40 -1.94
N LYS A 46 4.77 17.21 -2.82
CA LYS A 46 4.12 17.64 -4.07
C LYS A 46 3.86 16.45 -5.02
N ARG A 47 4.75 15.46 -5.05
CA ARG A 47 4.67 14.30 -5.95
C ARG A 47 5.20 13.04 -5.26
N SER A 48 4.58 12.60 -4.17
CA SER A 48 4.94 11.38 -3.45
C SER A 48 3.78 10.39 -3.38
N GLY A 49 4.10 9.12 -3.10
CA GLY A 49 3.17 8.03 -2.95
C GLY A 49 2.52 7.56 -4.27
N CYS A 50 1.52 6.70 -4.15
CA CYS A 50 0.87 6.04 -5.29
C CYS A 50 0.18 7.03 -6.25
N LEU A 51 -0.30 8.17 -5.74
CA LEU A 51 -0.92 9.23 -6.56
C LEU A 51 0.08 10.16 -7.28
N ALA A 52 1.38 9.94 -7.15
CA ALA A 52 2.39 10.80 -7.79
C ALA A 52 2.22 10.87 -9.32
N ALA A 53 1.83 9.77 -9.95
CA ALA A 53 1.57 9.68 -11.40
C ALA A 53 0.18 10.21 -11.81
N GLY A 54 -0.70 10.49 -10.84
CA GLY A 54 -2.10 10.80 -11.12
C GLY A 54 -2.94 9.56 -11.40
N VAL A 55 -4.25 9.76 -11.53
CA VAL A 55 -5.24 8.73 -11.88
C VAL A 55 -6.32 9.33 -12.78
N ASN A 56 -6.99 8.50 -13.58
CA ASN A 56 -8.05 8.95 -14.49
C ASN A 56 -9.46 8.60 -14.00
N ALA A 57 -9.58 7.99 -12.84
CA ALA A 57 -10.87 7.69 -12.20
C ALA A 57 -10.72 7.62 -10.68
N LEU A 58 -11.75 8.03 -9.96
CA LEU A 58 -11.91 7.74 -8.54
C LEU A 58 -12.74 6.47 -8.40
N ASN A 59 -12.17 5.48 -7.72
CA ASN A 59 -12.83 4.22 -7.43
C ASN A 59 -13.66 4.33 -6.15
N ALA A 60 -14.64 3.43 -6.03
CA ALA A 60 -15.49 3.30 -4.85
C ALA A 60 -16.35 4.55 -4.52
N TYR A 61 -16.58 5.46 -5.47
CA TYR A 61 -17.60 6.49 -5.34
C TYR A 61 -18.99 5.85 -5.33
N ILE A 62 -19.88 6.33 -4.46
CA ILE A 62 -21.27 5.84 -4.41
C ILE A 62 -22.09 6.61 -5.47
N THR A 63 -22.28 5.98 -6.62
CA THR A 63 -23.03 6.52 -7.75
C THR A 63 -24.55 6.45 -7.53
N GLU A 64 -25.33 7.15 -8.37
CA GLU A 64 -26.80 7.14 -8.32
C GLU A 64 -27.33 5.70 -8.36
N GLY A 65 -28.26 5.37 -7.46
CA GLY A 65 -28.84 4.03 -7.31
C GLY A 65 -27.96 3.01 -6.58
N ARG A 66 -26.80 3.44 -6.06
CA ARG A 66 -25.89 2.63 -5.24
C ARG A 66 -25.84 3.13 -3.81
N THR A 67 -25.47 2.23 -2.92
CA THR A 67 -25.40 2.48 -1.48
C THR A 67 -24.04 2.02 -0.92
N PRO A 68 -23.65 2.45 0.28
CA PRO A 68 -22.49 1.88 0.99
C PRO A 68 -22.50 0.34 1.04
N LYS A 69 -23.68 -0.28 1.17
CA LYS A 69 -23.83 -1.74 1.18
C LYS A 69 -23.34 -2.38 -0.12
N ASP A 70 -23.64 -1.80 -1.28
CA ASP A 70 -23.18 -2.33 -2.58
C ASP A 70 -21.64 -2.38 -2.66
N TYR A 71 -20.97 -1.39 -2.07
CA TYR A 71 -19.52 -1.39 -1.99
C TYR A 71 -18.99 -2.45 -1.02
N VAL A 72 -19.59 -2.56 0.17
CA VAL A 72 -19.19 -3.55 1.18
C VAL A 72 -19.35 -4.97 0.64
N GLU A 73 -20.47 -5.30 0.01
CA GLU A 73 -20.71 -6.61 -0.61
C GLU A 73 -19.71 -6.91 -1.73
N TYR A 74 -19.34 -5.91 -2.54
CA TYR A 74 -18.31 -6.08 -3.54
C TYR A 74 -16.94 -6.39 -2.94
N ALA A 75 -16.51 -5.61 -1.94
CA ALA A 75 -15.22 -5.81 -1.27
C ALA A 75 -15.17 -7.16 -0.53
N LYS A 76 -16.28 -7.53 0.12
CA LYS A 76 -16.45 -8.82 0.80
C LYS A 76 -16.34 -10.00 -0.18
N LYS A 77 -16.98 -9.89 -1.34
CA LYS A 77 -16.90 -10.91 -2.39
C LYS A 77 -15.46 -11.06 -2.92
N ASP A 78 -14.78 -9.96 -3.23
CA ASP A 78 -13.41 -9.99 -3.78
C ASP A 78 -12.38 -10.56 -2.79
N ALA A 79 -12.59 -10.37 -1.49
CA ALA A 79 -11.75 -10.91 -0.42
C ALA A 79 -12.28 -12.23 0.17
N ASP A 80 -13.26 -12.86 -0.46
CA ASP A 80 -13.89 -14.12 -0.02
C ASP A 80 -14.30 -14.10 1.48
N GLY A 81 -14.87 -12.98 1.91
CA GLY A 81 -15.42 -12.77 3.25
C GLY A 81 -14.41 -12.41 4.34
N ILE A 82 -13.12 -12.40 4.06
CA ILE A 82 -12.09 -12.00 5.04
C ILE A 82 -11.89 -10.48 4.97
N VAL A 83 -12.82 -9.75 5.55
CA VAL A 83 -12.83 -8.28 5.59
C VAL A 83 -13.37 -7.77 6.92
N ARG A 84 -13.01 -6.55 7.27
CA ARG A 84 -13.58 -5.79 8.37
C ARG A 84 -14.79 -4.98 7.84
N GLU A 85 -15.98 -5.57 7.92
CA GLU A 85 -17.20 -4.91 7.44
C GLU A 85 -17.45 -3.56 8.15
N ASP A 86 -17.17 -3.48 9.45
CA ASP A 86 -17.25 -2.25 10.24
C ASP A 86 -16.37 -1.13 9.67
N LEU A 87 -15.15 -1.46 9.26
CA LEU A 87 -14.24 -0.50 8.62
C LEU A 87 -14.71 -0.13 7.21
N LEU A 88 -15.20 -1.08 6.43
CA LEU A 88 -15.73 -0.83 5.08
C LEU A 88 -16.93 0.12 5.12
N TYR A 89 -17.87 -0.07 6.05
CA TYR A 89 -18.99 0.86 6.23
C TYR A 89 -18.50 2.26 6.64
N SER A 90 -17.55 2.36 7.59
CA SER A 90 -17.04 3.64 8.07
C SER A 90 -16.40 4.50 6.99
N ILE A 91 -15.79 3.89 5.95
CA ILE A 91 -15.25 4.65 4.82
C ILE A 91 -16.27 4.91 3.73
N SER A 92 -17.12 3.91 3.40
CA SER A 92 -18.06 4.02 2.29
C SER A 92 -19.16 5.06 2.56
N GLU A 93 -19.57 5.25 3.79
CA GLU A 93 -20.48 6.31 4.20
C GLU A 93 -19.93 7.73 3.95
N LYS A 94 -18.59 7.86 3.80
CA LYS A 94 -17.89 9.13 3.53
C LYS A 94 -17.50 9.34 2.08
N PHE A 95 -17.61 8.35 1.21
CA PHE A 95 -17.05 8.41 -0.14
C PHE A 95 -17.48 9.61 -0.95
N ASN A 96 -18.75 9.99 -0.91
CA ASN A 96 -19.26 11.12 -1.68
C ASN A 96 -18.74 12.46 -1.11
N GLU A 97 -18.67 12.59 0.21
CA GLU A 97 -18.15 13.78 0.88
C GLU A 97 -16.65 13.98 0.56
N VAL A 98 -15.83 12.94 0.76
CA VAL A 98 -14.39 13.02 0.51
C VAL A 98 -14.04 13.09 -0.99
N THR A 99 -14.98 12.80 -1.89
CA THR A 99 -14.85 13.02 -3.33
C THR A 99 -15.13 14.48 -3.70
N ALA A 100 -16.19 15.06 -3.11
CA ALA A 100 -16.57 16.46 -3.38
C ALA A 100 -15.55 17.47 -2.85
N HIS A 101 -14.79 17.14 -1.80
CA HIS A 101 -13.81 18.07 -1.25
C HIS A 101 -12.60 18.32 -2.19
N PRO A 102 -11.90 17.33 -2.75
CA PRO A 102 -10.89 17.55 -3.78
C PRO A 102 -11.40 18.33 -5.00
N GLU A 103 -12.66 18.15 -5.40
CA GLU A 103 -13.28 18.94 -6.47
C GLU A 103 -13.30 20.44 -6.10
N LYS A 104 -13.67 20.78 -4.86
CA LYS A 104 -13.61 22.15 -4.35
C LYS A 104 -12.19 22.71 -4.27
N LEU A 105 -11.19 21.84 -4.13
CA LEU A 105 -9.76 22.22 -4.16
C LEU A 105 -9.22 22.39 -5.58
N GLY A 106 -10.00 22.07 -6.63
CA GLY A 106 -9.63 22.24 -8.02
C GLY A 106 -9.44 20.95 -8.82
N LEU A 107 -9.77 19.77 -8.25
CA LEU A 107 -9.78 18.53 -9.03
C LEU A 107 -10.89 18.57 -10.06
N VAL A 108 -10.56 18.30 -11.33
CA VAL A 108 -11.54 18.26 -12.41
C VAL A 108 -12.21 16.88 -12.46
N ILE A 109 -13.48 16.84 -12.08
CA ILE A 109 -14.34 15.66 -12.24
C ILE A 109 -15.19 15.86 -13.50
N LEU A 110 -15.19 14.87 -14.39
CA LEU A 110 -15.91 14.97 -15.66
C LEU A 110 -17.41 14.89 -15.44
N ARG A 111 -18.14 15.79 -16.11
CA ARG A 111 -19.61 15.84 -16.07
C ARG A 111 -20.19 15.68 -17.47
N ASP A 112 -21.35 15.04 -17.56
CA ASP A 112 -22.13 14.92 -18.77
C ASP A 112 -22.92 16.22 -19.06
N LYS A 113 -23.69 16.21 -20.15
CA LYS A 113 -24.53 17.33 -20.58
C LYS A 113 -25.61 17.74 -19.56
N ASP A 114 -25.99 16.82 -18.68
CA ASP A 114 -26.99 17.03 -17.65
C ASP A 114 -26.35 17.42 -16.30
N GLY A 115 -25.01 17.64 -16.28
CA GLY A 115 -24.25 18.04 -15.11
C GLY A 115 -23.94 16.89 -14.13
N LYS A 116 -24.29 15.65 -14.45
CA LYS A 116 -24.00 14.48 -13.64
C LYS A 116 -22.56 14.01 -13.86
N TYR A 117 -21.96 13.38 -12.85
CA TYR A 117 -20.63 12.79 -12.99
C TYR A 117 -20.62 11.68 -14.04
N VAL A 118 -19.63 11.73 -14.93
CA VAL A 118 -19.41 10.66 -15.91
C VAL A 118 -18.88 9.43 -15.20
N THR A 119 -19.63 8.33 -15.26
CA THR A 119 -19.26 7.07 -14.61
C THR A 119 -18.38 6.19 -15.51
N ARG A 120 -17.60 5.31 -14.91
CA ARG A 120 -16.91 4.18 -15.53
C ARG A 120 -17.30 2.90 -14.77
N GLY A 121 -18.22 2.12 -15.34
CA GLY A 121 -18.87 1.03 -14.62
C GLY A 121 -19.71 1.53 -13.45
N ASN A 122 -19.90 0.70 -12.43
CA ASN A 122 -20.87 0.95 -11.35
C ASN A 122 -20.27 1.64 -10.10
N ARG A 123 -18.95 1.86 -10.06
CA ARG A 123 -18.25 2.28 -8.83
C ARG A 123 -17.22 3.38 -9.04
N ASN A 124 -17.04 3.80 -10.28
CA ASN A 124 -15.99 4.76 -10.61
C ASN A 124 -16.56 5.98 -11.28
N ILE A 125 -15.96 7.14 -11.03
CA ILE A 125 -16.21 8.38 -11.78
C ILE A 125 -14.93 8.79 -12.52
N LYS A 126 -15.09 9.38 -13.71
CA LYS A 126 -13.96 9.84 -14.52
C LYS A 126 -13.47 11.19 -14.04
N ILE A 127 -12.16 11.34 -13.96
CA ILE A 127 -11.49 12.58 -13.55
C ILE A 127 -10.30 12.90 -14.47
N ASN A 128 -9.89 14.16 -14.50
CA ASN A 128 -8.59 14.58 -14.96
C ASN A 128 -7.67 14.70 -13.73
N GLY A 129 -7.08 13.60 -13.34
CA GLY A 129 -6.43 13.44 -12.04
C GLY A 129 -4.91 13.49 -12.05
N GLU A 130 -4.26 14.00 -13.11
CA GLU A 130 -2.79 14.16 -13.15
C GLU A 130 -2.30 15.08 -12.03
N ASN A 131 -3.12 16.03 -11.62
CA ASN A 131 -2.80 17.04 -10.63
C ASN A 131 -3.41 16.78 -9.24
N ILE A 132 -4.06 15.65 -9.02
CA ILE A 132 -4.71 15.36 -7.72
C ILE A 132 -3.70 15.45 -6.55
N LYS A 133 -2.49 14.93 -6.74
CA LYS A 133 -1.45 14.99 -5.70
C LYS A 133 -0.92 16.41 -5.46
N PRO A 134 -0.52 17.20 -6.49
CA PRO A 134 -0.23 18.62 -6.33
C PRO A 134 -1.36 19.43 -5.68
N ILE A 135 -2.62 19.21 -6.03
CA ILE A 135 -3.78 19.89 -5.44
C ILE A 135 -3.83 19.66 -3.93
N LEU A 136 -3.70 18.40 -3.47
CA LEU A 136 -3.67 18.09 -2.04
C LEU A 136 -2.45 18.72 -1.34
N ALA A 137 -1.28 18.67 -1.95
CA ALA A 137 -0.06 19.26 -1.39
C ALA A 137 -0.14 20.79 -1.27
N ASP A 138 -0.71 21.44 -2.27
CA ASP A 138 -0.90 22.90 -2.26
C ASP A 138 -1.97 23.32 -1.25
N ALA A 139 -3.00 22.50 -1.03
CA ALA A 139 -3.95 22.72 0.06
C ALA A 139 -3.27 22.64 1.43
N VAL A 140 -2.43 21.62 1.66
CA VAL A 140 -1.64 21.48 2.90
C VAL A 140 -0.73 22.69 3.14
N LYS A 141 -0.02 23.17 2.12
CA LYS A 141 0.91 24.30 2.24
C LYS A 141 0.24 25.62 2.64
N LYS A 142 -1.06 25.77 2.40
CA LYS A 142 -1.83 26.97 2.77
C LYS A 142 -2.27 26.98 4.23
N LEU A 143 -2.09 25.87 4.96
CA LEU A 143 -2.52 25.73 6.34
C LEU A 143 -1.46 26.31 7.31
N PRO A 144 -1.80 27.34 8.11
CA PRO A 144 -0.80 28.07 8.92
C PRO A 144 -0.23 27.25 10.07
N ASN A 145 -0.92 26.21 10.52
CA ASN A 145 -0.54 25.34 11.64
C ASN A 145 0.05 24.00 11.19
N VAL A 146 0.33 23.83 9.88
CA VAL A 146 0.94 22.62 9.31
C VAL A 146 2.34 22.94 8.80
N ASN A 147 3.32 22.22 9.31
CA ASN A 147 4.69 22.22 8.78
C ASN A 147 4.95 20.93 7.99
N VAL A 148 5.81 21.01 6.98
CA VAL A 148 6.19 19.87 6.13
C VAL A 148 7.71 19.77 6.08
N LEU A 149 8.24 18.60 6.45
CA LEU A 149 9.63 18.20 6.22
C LEU A 149 9.67 17.22 5.06
N ASN A 150 10.24 17.63 3.94
CA ASN A 150 10.54 16.75 2.82
C ASN A 150 11.95 16.19 2.94
N HIS A 151 12.25 15.09 2.24
CA HIS A 151 13.56 14.44 2.18
C HIS A 151 14.06 14.00 3.57
N VAL A 152 13.11 13.57 4.42
CA VAL A 152 13.40 13.00 5.75
C VAL A 152 12.87 11.58 5.82
N ASN A 153 13.77 10.64 6.00
CA ASN A 153 13.44 9.25 6.19
C ASN A 153 13.16 8.98 7.67
N ILE A 154 11.88 8.74 8.01
CA ILE A 154 11.51 8.20 9.33
C ILE A 154 11.70 6.69 9.28
N PHE A 155 12.43 6.15 10.23
CA PHE A 155 12.83 4.74 10.23
C PHE A 155 12.44 3.98 11.50
N ASP A 156 12.14 4.69 12.62
CA ASP A 156 11.71 4.03 13.84
C ASP A 156 10.80 4.91 14.71
N PHE A 157 10.03 4.26 15.58
CA PHE A 157 9.21 4.91 16.60
C PHE A 157 9.94 5.00 17.94
N SER A 158 9.51 5.94 18.79
CA SER A 158 9.74 5.91 20.22
C SER A 158 8.45 5.45 20.90
N VAL A 159 8.47 4.25 21.49
CA VAL A 159 7.31 3.62 22.15
C VAL A 159 7.69 3.16 23.54
N HIS A 160 6.94 3.61 24.55
CA HIS A 160 7.13 3.18 25.93
C HIS A 160 5.80 2.73 26.52
N SER A 161 5.81 1.59 27.23
CA SER A 161 4.60 1.02 27.84
C SER A 161 3.40 0.95 26.88
N ASN A 162 3.65 0.47 25.65
CA ASN A 162 2.67 0.36 24.58
C ASN A 162 2.02 1.69 24.13
N LYS A 163 2.70 2.83 24.36
CA LYS A 163 2.26 4.15 23.96
C LYS A 163 3.30 4.81 23.08
N ILE A 164 2.85 5.46 21.99
CA ILE A 164 3.72 6.22 21.10
C ILE A 164 4.13 7.54 21.77
N ASP A 165 5.41 7.86 21.73
CA ASP A 165 5.98 9.12 22.19
C ASP A 165 6.50 9.99 21.04
N GLY A 166 6.74 9.37 19.89
CA GLY A 166 7.24 10.07 18.71
C GLY A 166 7.95 9.15 17.73
N ALA A 167 8.88 9.70 16.96
CA ALA A 167 9.59 8.98 15.92
C ALA A 167 11.01 9.51 15.72
N PHE A 168 11.86 8.66 15.11
CA PHE A 168 13.22 8.98 14.71
C PHE A 168 13.35 9.00 13.20
N GLY A 169 14.14 9.95 12.70
CA GLY A 169 14.43 10.06 11.28
C GLY A 169 15.75 10.74 11.01
N PHE A 170 16.15 10.73 9.76
CA PHE A 170 17.30 11.51 9.29
C PHE A 170 17.00 12.18 7.96
N GLY A 171 17.57 13.35 7.79
CA GLY A 171 17.52 14.10 6.54
C GLY A 171 18.46 13.51 5.52
N ILE A 172 17.95 13.13 4.37
CA ILE A 172 18.71 12.45 3.31
C ILE A 172 19.79 13.38 2.73
N GLU A 173 19.52 14.69 2.69
CA GLU A 173 20.38 15.69 2.04
C GLU A 173 21.10 16.63 3.02
N ASN A 174 20.67 16.73 4.27
CA ASN A 174 21.12 17.80 5.18
C ASN A 174 21.91 17.34 6.39
N ASN A 175 22.31 16.06 6.45
CA ASN A 175 23.09 15.45 7.53
C ASN A 175 22.53 15.72 8.95
N THR A 176 21.21 15.74 9.08
CA THR A 176 20.50 16.00 10.34
C THR A 176 19.80 14.74 10.83
N PHE A 177 19.94 14.43 12.10
CA PHE A 177 19.15 13.44 12.82
C PHE A 177 17.96 14.14 13.48
N TYR A 178 16.76 13.64 13.27
CA TYR A 178 15.52 14.17 13.84
C TYR A 178 15.00 13.26 14.94
N ALA A 179 14.81 13.79 16.14
CA ALA A 179 14.04 13.19 17.22
C ALA A 179 12.75 13.99 17.39
N ILE A 180 11.62 13.40 17.01
CA ILE A 180 10.34 14.11 16.93
C ILE A 180 9.40 13.58 18.02
N GLU A 181 9.14 14.41 19.04
CA GLU A 181 8.16 14.14 20.10
C GLU A 181 6.77 14.54 19.61
N ALA A 182 5.77 13.67 19.82
CA ALA A 182 4.40 13.91 19.35
C ALA A 182 3.35 13.50 20.38
N GLY A 183 2.23 14.22 20.42
CA GLY A 183 1.06 13.86 21.24
C GLY A 183 0.29 12.66 20.68
N ALA A 184 0.22 12.57 19.34
CA ALA A 184 -0.27 11.41 18.59
C ALA A 184 0.47 11.31 17.26
N VAL A 185 0.45 10.10 16.67
CA VAL A 185 1.09 9.83 15.37
C VAL A 185 0.08 9.20 14.42
N ILE A 186 0.02 9.69 13.16
CA ILE A 186 -0.68 9.02 12.07
C ILE A 186 0.37 8.47 11.11
N ILE A 187 0.40 7.14 10.94
CA ILE A 187 1.22 6.50 9.93
C ILE A 187 0.43 6.38 8.62
N ALA A 188 0.95 6.99 7.54
CA ALA A 188 0.33 7.07 6.22
C ALA A 188 1.33 6.79 5.10
N THR A 189 2.24 5.83 5.32
CA THR A 189 3.40 5.52 4.48
C THR A 189 3.09 4.67 3.25
N GLY A 190 1.82 4.26 3.08
CA GLY A 190 1.45 3.35 2.00
C GLY A 190 1.85 1.90 2.29
N GLY A 191 1.85 1.07 1.26
CA GLY A 191 2.15 -0.35 1.33
C GLY A 191 3.64 -0.69 1.20
N ALA A 192 3.93 -1.94 0.77
CA ALA A 192 5.27 -2.45 0.55
C ALA A 192 5.44 -3.00 -0.87
N ALA A 193 6.43 -2.45 -1.58
CA ALA A 193 6.91 -2.89 -2.89
C ALA A 193 8.35 -3.45 -2.77
N GLY A 194 8.75 -4.22 -3.78
CA GLY A 194 10.12 -4.73 -3.88
C GLY A 194 10.43 -5.87 -2.93
N LEU A 195 9.41 -6.55 -2.41
CA LEU A 195 9.55 -7.78 -1.62
C LEU A 195 9.90 -8.99 -2.51
N TYR A 196 9.39 -8.99 -3.73
CA TYR A 196 9.56 -10.04 -4.74
C TYR A 196 10.26 -9.46 -5.96
N ARG A 197 10.83 -10.34 -6.78
CA ARG A 197 11.53 -9.94 -8.00
C ARG A 197 10.54 -9.42 -9.05
N PRO A 198 10.70 -8.18 -9.53
CA PRO A 198 9.90 -7.66 -10.63
C PRO A 198 10.14 -8.43 -11.93
N ASN A 199 9.11 -8.63 -12.74
CA ASN A 199 9.22 -9.33 -14.03
C ASN A 199 9.35 -8.41 -15.24
N ASN A 200 9.46 -7.10 -15.06
CA ASN A 200 9.70 -6.19 -16.17
C ASN A 200 11.11 -6.36 -16.77
N PRO A 201 11.24 -6.25 -18.11
CA PRO A 201 12.55 -6.28 -18.75
C PRO A 201 13.49 -5.20 -18.21
N GLY A 202 14.75 -5.59 -18.00
CA GLY A 202 15.73 -4.70 -17.40
C GLY A 202 15.34 -4.33 -15.98
N PHE A 203 15.54 -5.27 -15.06
CA PHE A 203 15.32 -5.11 -13.63
C PHE A 203 15.70 -3.70 -13.18
N SER A 204 14.77 -3.01 -12.56
CA SER A 204 14.96 -1.65 -12.06
C SER A 204 13.93 -1.36 -10.98
N ARG A 205 14.35 -0.68 -9.92
CA ARG A 205 13.45 -0.13 -8.90
C ARG A 205 12.31 0.72 -9.49
N HIS A 206 12.54 1.32 -10.64
CA HIS A 206 11.57 2.20 -11.31
C HIS A 206 10.54 1.48 -12.18
N LYS A 207 10.66 0.16 -12.34
CA LYS A 207 9.76 -0.64 -13.19
C LYS A 207 8.79 -1.52 -12.39
N MET A 208 8.51 -1.17 -11.17
CA MET A 208 7.48 -1.79 -10.34
C MET A 208 6.13 -1.10 -10.55
N TRP A 209 5.04 -1.85 -10.47
CA TRP A 209 3.70 -1.29 -10.56
C TRP A 209 3.39 -0.36 -9.38
N TYR A 210 3.73 -0.76 -8.17
CA TYR A 210 3.57 0.05 -6.96
C TYR A 210 4.83 0.90 -6.73
N PRO A 211 4.71 2.12 -6.16
CA PRO A 211 5.86 2.99 -6.01
C PRO A 211 7.03 2.32 -5.28
N PRO A 212 8.23 2.30 -5.87
CA PRO A 212 9.38 1.56 -5.32
C PRO A 212 9.91 2.14 -4.00
N PHE A 213 9.57 3.38 -3.69
CA PHE A 213 9.93 4.04 -2.43
C PHE A 213 8.98 3.71 -1.27
N ASN A 214 7.88 3.03 -1.54
CA ASN A 214 7.01 2.45 -0.53
C ASN A 214 7.56 1.07 -0.16
N THR A 215 8.43 1.03 0.82
CA THR A 215 9.27 -0.12 1.18
C THR A 215 8.67 -0.97 2.31
N GLY A 216 7.51 -0.54 2.83
CA GLY A 216 6.91 -1.13 4.02
C GLY A 216 7.45 -0.54 5.33
N ALA A 217 8.07 0.65 5.29
CA ALA A 217 8.62 1.32 6.47
C ALA A 217 7.62 1.39 7.63
N GLY A 218 6.37 1.80 7.34
CA GLY A 218 5.33 1.86 8.37
C GLY A 218 5.01 0.51 8.97
N TYR A 219 4.91 -0.54 8.17
CA TYR A 219 4.72 -1.91 8.68
C TYR A 219 5.91 -2.33 9.54
N ALA A 220 7.13 -2.16 9.04
CA ALA A 220 8.34 -2.58 9.75
C ALA A 220 8.48 -1.88 11.11
N MET A 221 8.22 -0.57 11.18
CA MET A 221 8.22 0.16 12.45
C MET A 221 7.18 -0.41 13.43
N GLY A 222 5.95 -0.62 12.98
CA GLY A 222 4.91 -1.18 13.83
C GLY A 222 5.20 -2.59 14.30
N ILE A 223 5.68 -3.47 13.40
CA ILE A 223 6.06 -4.85 13.74
C ILE A 223 7.15 -4.85 14.81
N ARG A 224 8.22 -4.06 14.66
CA ARG A 224 9.31 -3.99 15.65
C ARG A 224 8.84 -3.57 17.04
N HIS A 225 7.78 -2.76 17.12
CA HIS A 225 7.20 -2.31 18.38
C HIS A 225 5.97 -3.11 18.83
N GLY A 226 5.72 -4.27 18.24
CA GLY A 226 4.66 -5.19 18.66
C GLY A 226 3.25 -4.78 18.25
N ALA A 227 3.10 -3.84 17.30
CA ALA A 227 1.80 -3.55 16.72
C ALA A 227 1.24 -4.78 16.00
N GLU A 228 -0.06 -5.03 16.15
CA GLU A 228 -0.72 -6.13 15.48
C GLU A 228 -0.94 -5.82 14.00
N MET A 229 -0.54 -6.77 13.14
CA MET A 229 -0.76 -6.75 11.70
C MET A 229 -1.79 -7.79 11.30
N THR A 230 -2.48 -7.59 10.17
CA THR A 230 -3.51 -8.51 9.68
C THR A 230 -3.31 -8.88 8.22
N THR A 231 -3.59 -10.13 7.88
CA THR A 231 -3.89 -10.64 6.53
C THR A 231 -2.75 -10.39 5.51
N PHE A 232 -1.48 -10.52 5.93
CA PHE A 232 -0.31 -10.36 5.03
C PHE A 232 -0.17 -11.48 4.01
N GLU A 233 -0.86 -12.58 4.18
CA GLU A 233 -0.97 -13.67 3.20
C GLU A 233 -1.84 -13.29 2.00
N MET A 234 -2.74 -12.29 2.13
CA MET A 234 -3.50 -11.72 1.02
C MET A 234 -2.64 -10.70 0.26
N ARG A 235 -1.70 -11.19 -0.52
CA ARG A 235 -0.79 -10.35 -1.31
C ARG A 235 -1.48 -9.85 -2.56
N PHE A 236 -1.27 -8.59 -2.90
CA PHE A 236 -1.83 -8.02 -4.12
C PHE A 236 -0.95 -8.33 -5.33
N ILE A 237 -1.57 -8.90 -6.36
CA ILE A 237 -0.99 -9.14 -7.67
C ILE A 237 -1.85 -8.40 -8.68
N ALA A 238 -1.27 -7.42 -9.38
CA ALA A 238 -1.97 -6.68 -10.41
C ALA A 238 -1.86 -7.38 -11.77
N LEU A 239 -2.95 -7.42 -12.54
CA LEU A 239 -2.88 -7.74 -13.95
C LEU A 239 -2.48 -6.49 -14.73
N ARG A 240 -1.50 -6.60 -15.63
CA ARG A 240 -0.98 -5.47 -16.41
C ARG A 240 -0.66 -5.85 -17.86
N CYS A 241 -0.43 -4.83 -18.67
CA CYS A 241 0.13 -5.02 -20.01
C CYS A 241 1.58 -5.52 -19.85
N LYS A 242 1.92 -6.60 -20.55
CA LYS A 242 3.23 -7.22 -20.46
C LYS A 242 4.36 -6.24 -20.77
N ASP A 243 5.48 -6.39 -20.09
CA ASP A 243 6.69 -5.58 -20.19
C ASP A 243 6.50 -4.09 -19.86
N THR A 244 5.38 -3.71 -19.28
CA THR A 244 5.10 -2.37 -18.77
C THR A 244 4.46 -2.41 -17.40
N ILE A 245 4.30 -1.24 -16.78
CA ILE A 245 3.54 -1.10 -15.53
C ILE A 245 2.08 -0.70 -15.79
N ALA A 246 1.63 -0.74 -17.03
CA ALA A 246 0.34 -0.23 -17.45
C ALA A 246 -0.82 -1.10 -16.93
N PRO A 247 -1.74 -0.53 -16.14
CA PRO A 247 -2.86 -1.29 -15.59
C PRO A 247 -3.89 -1.65 -16.67
N THR A 248 -4.48 -2.83 -16.58
CA THR A 248 -5.42 -3.36 -17.58
C THR A 248 -6.85 -2.85 -17.43
N GLY A 249 -7.19 -2.20 -16.31
CA GLY A 249 -8.56 -1.76 -16.03
C GLY A 249 -9.16 -0.82 -17.08
N THR A 250 -8.35 0.06 -17.67
CA THR A 250 -8.80 0.98 -18.72
C THR A 250 -9.10 0.24 -20.03
N LEU A 251 -8.35 -0.81 -20.37
CA LEU A 251 -8.64 -1.67 -21.51
C LEU A 251 -9.91 -2.50 -21.27
N ALA A 252 -9.97 -3.21 -20.15
CA ALA A 252 -11.07 -4.11 -19.87
C ALA A 252 -12.41 -3.40 -19.63
N GLN A 253 -12.41 -2.27 -18.93
CA GLN A 253 -13.63 -1.52 -18.58
C GLN A 253 -13.87 -0.32 -19.50
N GLY A 254 -12.81 0.32 -20.00
CA GLY A 254 -12.93 1.52 -20.83
C GLY A 254 -13.37 1.23 -22.25
N VAL A 255 -12.83 0.18 -22.88
CA VAL A 255 -13.19 -0.23 -24.24
C VAL A 255 -13.86 -1.62 -24.30
N GLY A 256 -14.12 -2.24 -23.14
CA GLY A 256 -14.79 -3.54 -23.06
C GLY A 256 -13.97 -4.72 -23.58
N ALA A 257 -12.64 -4.62 -23.56
CA ALA A 257 -11.75 -5.67 -24.06
C ALA A 257 -11.87 -6.94 -23.22
N LYS A 258 -12.16 -8.08 -23.86
CA LYS A 258 -12.30 -9.39 -23.23
C LYS A 258 -10.96 -10.07 -23.07
N GLN A 259 -10.78 -10.82 -21.97
CA GLN A 259 -9.60 -11.66 -21.80
C GLN A 259 -9.70 -12.91 -22.68
N VAL A 260 -8.67 -13.14 -23.47
CA VAL A 260 -8.58 -14.29 -24.38
C VAL A 260 -7.23 -14.98 -24.21
N ASN A 261 -7.22 -16.31 -24.41
CA ASN A 261 -6.00 -17.11 -24.45
C ASN A 261 -5.37 -17.10 -25.86
N SER A 262 -4.27 -17.81 -26.04
CA SER A 262 -3.56 -17.91 -27.35
C SER A 262 -4.39 -18.56 -28.45
N LEU A 263 -5.43 -19.30 -28.12
CA LEU A 263 -6.37 -19.92 -29.07
C LEU A 263 -7.51 -18.97 -29.45
N GLY A 264 -7.54 -17.75 -28.88
CA GLY A 264 -8.61 -16.78 -29.11
C GLY A 264 -9.88 -17.03 -28.30
N GLU A 265 -9.88 -17.98 -27.38
CA GLU A 265 -11.03 -18.32 -26.53
C GLU A 265 -11.18 -17.32 -25.38
N VAL A 266 -12.40 -16.83 -25.16
CA VAL A 266 -12.74 -15.97 -24.02
C VAL A 266 -12.86 -16.82 -22.77
N TYR A 267 -11.98 -16.59 -21.79
CA TYR A 267 -11.96 -17.37 -20.55
C TYR A 267 -12.58 -16.68 -19.32
N GLU A 268 -13.04 -15.42 -19.47
CA GLU A 268 -13.70 -14.67 -18.37
C GLU A 268 -14.93 -15.40 -17.81
N THR A 269 -15.66 -16.14 -18.64
CA THR A 269 -16.83 -16.91 -18.22
C THR A 269 -16.48 -18.11 -17.34
N LYS A 270 -15.24 -18.63 -17.47
CA LYS A 270 -14.74 -19.75 -16.67
C LYS A 270 -14.25 -19.31 -15.30
N TYR A 271 -13.55 -18.18 -15.22
CA TYR A 271 -12.85 -17.75 -14.00
C TYR A 271 -13.46 -16.55 -13.31
N GLY A 272 -14.26 -15.74 -14.01
CA GLY A 272 -14.84 -14.50 -13.50
C GLY A 272 -14.11 -13.23 -13.97
N ILE A 273 -14.60 -12.07 -13.50
CA ILE A 273 -14.18 -10.74 -13.97
C ILE A 273 -13.78 -9.78 -12.84
N SER A 274 -13.77 -10.21 -11.58
CA SER A 274 -13.21 -9.41 -10.48
C SER A 274 -11.69 -9.23 -10.67
N THR A 275 -11.08 -8.35 -9.91
CA THR A 275 -9.64 -8.11 -10.05
C THR A 275 -8.82 -9.38 -9.80
N SER A 276 -9.15 -10.12 -8.76
CA SER A 276 -8.48 -11.37 -8.40
C SER A 276 -8.76 -12.49 -9.41
N GLU A 277 -10.02 -12.65 -9.84
CA GLU A 277 -10.42 -13.66 -10.81
C GLU A 277 -9.73 -13.49 -12.17
N ARG A 278 -9.54 -12.26 -12.62
CA ARG A 278 -8.81 -11.96 -13.86
C ARG A 278 -7.35 -12.37 -13.83
N VAL A 279 -6.68 -12.13 -12.71
CA VAL A 279 -5.29 -12.58 -12.50
C VAL A 279 -5.25 -14.11 -12.48
N TYR A 280 -6.12 -14.73 -11.70
CA TYR A 280 -6.20 -16.18 -11.59
C TYR A 280 -6.43 -16.84 -12.95
N GLY A 281 -7.41 -16.36 -13.73
CA GLY A 281 -7.69 -16.88 -15.06
C GLY A 281 -6.49 -16.81 -15.99
N THR A 282 -5.75 -15.70 -15.97
CA THR A 282 -4.53 -15.54 -16.78
C THR A 282 -3.44 -16.54 -16.36
N VAL A 283 -3.22 -16.71 -15.06
CA VAL A 283 -2.23 -17.67 -14.54
C VAL A 283 -2.64 -19.12 -14.87
N ALA A 284 -3.91 -19.46 -14.69
CA ALA A 284 -4.43 -20.81 -14.96
C ALA A 284 -4.32 -21.17 -16.45
N GLU A 285 -4.71 -20.26 -17.37
CA GLU A 285 -4.57 -20.50 -18.81
C GLU A 285 -3.10 -20.68 -19.22
N ASN A 286 -2.17 -19.90 -18.64
CA ASN A 286 -0.74 -20.07 -18.88
C ASN A 286 -0.23 -21.44 -18.38
N LEU A 287 -0.64 -21.86 -17.18
CA LEU A 287 -0.24 -23.16 -16.59
C LEU A 287 -0.79 -24.36 -17.38
N GLU A 288 -1.98 -24.21 -17.96
CA GLU A 288 -2.61 -25.22 -18.81
C GLU A 288 -2.06 -25.22 -20.25
N GLY A 289 -1.04 -24.40 -20.55
CA GLY A 289 -0.39 -24.35 -21.87
C GLY A 289 -1.19 -23.60 -22.94
N ARG A 290 -2.22 -22.84 -22.55
CA ARG A 290 -3.03 -22.02 -23.47
C ARG A 290 -2.63 -20.53 -23.45
N GLY A 291 -1.55 -20.18 -22.78
CA GLY A 291 -0.93 -18.86 -22.87
C GLY A 291 -0.12 -18.66 -24.15
N PRO A 292 0.35 -17.43 -24.44
CA PRO A 292 0.10 -16.22 -23.67
C PRO A 292 -1.34 -15.72 -23.72
N CYS A 293 -1.74 -14.93 -22.73
CA CYS A 293 -3.08 -14.37 -22.63
C CYS A 293 -3.10 -12.89 -23.06
N TYR A 294 -4.25 -12.46 -23.54
CA TYR A 294 -4.41 -11.10 -24.10
C TYR A 294 -5.72 -10.45 -23.64
N LEU A 295 -5.76 -9.13 -23.71
CA LEU A 295 -6.99 -8.35 -23.84
C LEU A 295 -7.28 -8.15 -25.32
N ARG A 296 -8.46 -8.56 -25.77
CA ARG A 296 -8.88 -8.45 -27.18
C ARG A 296 -9.20 -6.99 -27.50
N THR A 297 -8.23 -6.30 -28.09
CA THR A 297 -8.35 -4.89 -28.52
C THR A 297 -8.38 -4.76 -30.03
N GLU A 298 -7.99 -5.80 -30.76
CA GLU A 298 -8.09 -5.81 -32.21
C GLU A 298 -9.52 -5.53 -32.66
N GLY A 299 -9.68 -4.55 -33.58
CA GLY A 299 -10.97 -4.14 -34.09
C GLY A 299 -11.73 -3.08 -33.27
N ILE A 300 -11.14 -2.53 -32.19
CA ILE A 300 -11.72 -1.37 -31.50
C ILE A 300 -11.80 -0.17 -32.45
N THR A 301 -12.74 0.75 -32.18
CA THR A 301 -12.93 1.95 -33.01
C THR A 301 -11.76 2.93 -32.89
N ALA A 302 -11.61 3.81 -33.88
CA ALA A 302 -10.60 4.87 -33.82
C ALA A 302 -10.77 5.80 -32.60
N GLU A 303 -12.01 6.07 -32.21
CA GLU A 303 -12.32 6.86 -31.01
C GLU A 303 -11.90 6.14 -29.73
N GLN A 304 -12.14 4.82 -29.64
CA GLN A 304 -11.70 4.00 -28.52
C GLN A 304 -10.17 3.94 -28.45
N GLU A 305 -9.50 3.79 -29.57
CA GLU A 305 -8.03 3.80 -29.67
C GLU A 305 -7.46 5.14 -29.19
N GLU A 306 -7.98 6.27 -29.69
CA GLU A 306 -7.55 7.60 -29.27
C GLU A 306 -7.75 7.79 -27.74
N SER A 307 -8.89 7.33 -27.22
CA SER A 307 -9.17 7.36 -25.78
C SER A 307 -8.16 6.55 -24.95
N LEU A 308 -7.75 5.36 -25.44
CA LEU A 308 -6.72 4.55 -24.80
C LEU A 308 -5.35 5.25 -24.83
N LEU A 309 -4.93 5.75 -25.97
CA LEU A 309 -3.64 6.46 -26.12
C LEU A 309 -3.56 7.64 -25.15
N LYS A 310 -4.61 8.47 -25.07
CA LYS A 310 -4.70 9.60 -24.13
C LYS A 310 -4.64 9.14 -22.67
N ALA A 311 -5.39 8.11 -22.29
CA ALA A 311 -5.44 7.62 -20.93
C ALA A 311 -4.07 7.07 -20.48
N TYR A 312 -3.41 6.30 -21.33
CA TYR A 312 -2.11 5.72 -20.98
C TYR A 312 -0.95 6.71 -21.08
N LEU A 313 -1.07 7.76 -21.91
CA LEU A 313 -0.07 8.82 -21.94
C LEU A 313 0.17 9.43 -20.55
N ASN A 314 -0.87 9.52 -19.73
CA ASN A 314 -0.77 10.05 -18.38
C ASN A 314 -0.40 8.99 -17.33
N MET A 315 -1.03 7.80 -17.41
CA MET A 315 -0.87 6.76 -16.38
C MET A 315 0.39 5.90 -16.54
N ALA A 316 0.75 5.59 -17.78
CA ALA A 316 1.84 4.69 -18.11
C ALA A 316 2.36 5.01 -19.52
N PRO A 317 3.07 6.12 -19.71
CA PRO A 317 3.49 6.60 -21.04
C PRO A 317 4.33 5.57 -21.82
N SER A 318 5.04 4.69 -21.13
CA SER A 318 5.74 3.57 -21.76
C SER A 318 4.83 2.66 -22.59
N GLN A 319 3.58 2.47 -22.20
CA GLN A 319 2.61 1.69 -22.97
C GLN A 319 2.19 2.42 -24.24
N THR A 320 1.94 3.72 -24.16
CA THR A 320 1.61 4.53 -25.34
C THR A 320 2.76 4.55 -26.35
N ILE A 321 3.99 4.74 -25.86
CA ILE A 321 5.20 4.70 -26.73
C ILE A 321 5.30 3.33 -27.40
N ARG A 322 5.15 2.24 -26.65
CA ARG A 322 5.21 0.87 -27.19
C ARG A 322 4.18 0.63 -28.30
N TRP A 323 2.96 1.15 -28.16
CA TRP A 323 1.95 1.06 -29.22
C TRP A 323 2.32 1.86 -30.47
N LEU A 324 2.86 3.06 -30.29
CA LEU A 324 3.27 3.91 -31.40
C LEU A 324 4.50 3.35 -32.16
N GLU A 325 5.41 2.68 -31.45
CA GLU A 325 6.62 2.07 -32.01
C GLU A 325 6.37 0.72 -32.70
N ASN A 326 5.36 -0.05 -32.20
CA ASN A 326 5.09 -1.39 -32.72
C ASN A 326 3.74 -1.43 -33.48
N GLN A 327 2.68 -1.81 -32.76
CA GLN A 327 1.33 -1.92 -33.31
C GLN A 327 0.33 -1.26 -32.39
N LEU A 328 -0.55 -0.45 -32.96
CA LEU A 328 -1.64 0.18 -32.24
C LEU A 328 -2.62 -0.86 -31.67
N PRO A 329 -3.31 -0.57 -30.58
CA PRO A 329 -4.20 -1.54 -29.91
C PRO A 329 -5.41 -1.95 -30.77
N SER A 330 -5.78 -1.16 -31.79
CA SER A 330 -6.81 -1.56 -32.77
C SER A 330 -6.34 -2.60 -33.79
N LYS A 331 -5.02 -2.82 -33.90
CA LYS A 331 -4.38 -3.70 -34.90
C LYS A 331 -3.87 -5.01 -34.29
N ALA A 332 -3.65 -5.04 -32.96
CA ALA A 332 -3.19 -6.22 -32.26
C ALA A 332 -3.75 -6.25 -30.84
N ASN A 333 -3.99 -7.48 -30.35
CA ASN A 333 -4.40 -7.69 -28.95
C ASN A 333 -3.24 -7.35 -28.01
N VAL A 334 -3.58 -6.86 -26.82
CA VAL A 334 -2.61 -6.46 -25.78
C VAL A 334 -2.30 -7.64 -24.89
N GLU A 335 -1.07 -8.16 -24.95
CA GLU A 335 -0.60 -9.23 -24.07
C GLU A 335 -0.60 -8.76 -22.60
N ILE A 336 -1.05 -9.65 -21.70
CA ILE A 336 -1.22 -9.37 -20.28
C ILE A 336 -0.53 -10.41 -19.41
N GLU A 337 -0.06 -9.98 -18.24
CA GLU A 337 0.54 -10.86 -17.22
C GLU A 337 0.31 -10.32 -15.81
N GLY A 338 0.48 -11.18 -14.80
CA GLY A 338 0.49 -10.77 -13.40
C GLY A 338 1.79 -10.09 -13.00
N THR A 339 1.71 -9.15 -12.08
CA THR A 339 2.89 -8.53 -11.45
C THR A 339 3.48 -9.43 -10.37
N GLU A 340 4.67 -9.04 -9.89
CA GLU A 340 5.17 -9.50 -8.59
C GLU A 340 4.19 -9.13 -7.45
N PRO A 341 4.13 -9.91 -6.35
CA PRO A 341 3.24 -9.62 -5.23
C PRO A 341 3.66 -8.38 -4.42
N TYR A 342 2.66 -7.66 -3.89
CA TYR A 342 2.78 -6.49 -3.02
C TYR A 342 1.96 -6.66 -1.74
N ILE A 343 2.34 -5.98 -0.67
CA ILE A 343 1.50 -5.82 0.53
C ILE A 343 0.91 -4.42 0.50
N VAL A 344 -0.36 -4.31 0.15
CA VAL A 344 -1.04 -3.03 -0.11
C VAL A 344 -2.48 -3.07 0.39
N GLY A 345 -2.72 -2.54 1.59
CA GLY A 345 -4.06 -2.50 2.20
C GLY A 345 -5.11 -1.66 1.46
N GLY A 346 -4.70 -0.92 0.43
CA GLY A 346 -5.63 -0.22 -0.48
C GLY A 346 -6.33 -1.15 -1.46
N HIS A 347 -5.78 -2.33 -1.72
CA HIS A 347 -6.28 -3.32 -2.67
C HIS A 347 -6.68 -4.62 -1.99
N THR A 348 -5.99 -4.99 -0.91
CA THR A 348 -6.23 -6.19 -0.10
C THR A 348 -6.60 -5.83 1.33
N ALA A 349 -6.83 -6.83 2.18
CA ALA A 349 -7.12 -6.61 3.60
C ALA A 349 -5.85 -6.50 4.46
N SER A 350 -4.66 -6.54 3.85
CA SER A 350 -3.37 -6.54 4.56
C SER A 350 -3.03 -5.17 5.16
N GLY A 351 -2.45 -5.16 6.35
CA GLY A 351 -1.97 -3.93 7.00
C GLY A 351 -2.03 -3.96 8.52
N TYR A 352 -1.98 -2.79 9.15
CA TYR A 352 -2.21 -2.68 10.58
C TYR A 352 -3.61 -3.17 10.95
N TRP A 353 -3.71 -3.93 12.03
CA TRP A 353 -4.98 -4.22 12.68
C TRP A 353 -5.47 -2.95 13.38
N VAL A 354 -6.49 -2.32 12.81
CA VAL A 354 -7.04 -1.05 13.32
C VAL A 354 -8.49 -1.21 13.76
N ASP A 355 -8.94 -0.28 14.60
CA ASP A 355 -10.34 -0.14 14.97
C ASP A 355 -11.09 0.85 14.04
N THR A 356 -12.36 1.13 14.32
CA THR A 356 -13.18 2.07 13.52
C THR A 356 -12.69 3.51 13.61
N LYS A 357 -11.89 3.86 14.61
CA LYS A 357 -11.21 5.15 14.78
C LYS A 357 -9.85 5.20 14.10
N ARG A 358 -9.45 4.10 13.45
CA ARG A 358 -8.11 3.90 12.86
C ARG A 358 -6.97 3.86 13.88
N ALA A 359 -7.31 3.67 15.17
CA ALA A 359 -6.31 3.40 16.19
C ALA A 359 -5.70 2.01 15.97
N THR A 360 -4.38 1.91 16.16
CA THR A 360 -3.64 0.64 16.17
C THR A 360 -3.63 0.05 17.59
N THR A 361 -3.02 -1.11 17.77
CA THR A 361 -2.82 -1.69 19.09
C THR A 361 -1.77 -0.95 19.95
N ILE A 362 -1.05 0.01 19.39
CA ILE A 362 -0.18 0.94 20.13
C ILE A 362 -0.96 2.22 20.42
N GLN A 363 -1.07 2.58 21.68
CA GLN A 363 -1.83 3.74 22.12
C GLN A 363 -1.28 5.06 21.50
N GLY A 364 -2.16 5.89 20.92
CA GLY A 364 -1.80 7.15 20.31
C GLY A 364 -1.25 7.02 18.88
N LEU A 365 -1.09 5.79 18.36
CA LEU A 365 -0.71 5.52 16.97
C LEU A 365 -1.94 5.16 16.13
N TYR A 366 -2.13 5.86 15.02
CA TYR A 366 -3.21 5.66 14.05
C TYR A 366 -2.65 5.28 12.70
N ALA A 367 -3.36 4.47 11.91
CA ALA A 367 -2.94 4.10 10.57
C ALA A 367 -4.01 4.46 9.53
N ALA A 368 -3.62 5.03 8.39
CA ALA A 368 -4.54 5.44 7.33
C ALA A 368 -3.96 5.22 5.92
N GLY A 369 -4.82 4.89 4.97
CA GLY A 369 -4.45 4.57 3.60
C GLY A 369 -3.97 3.13 3.46
N ASP A 370 -3.07 2.87 2.50
CA ASP A 370 -2.65 1.50 2.16
C ASP A 370 -1.88 0.78 3.28
N VAL A 371 -1.46 1.49 4.32
CA VAL A 371 -0.79 0.90 5.49
C VAL A 371 -1.80 0.31 6.49
N ALA A 372 -3.06 0.77 6.49
CA ALA A 372 -4.13 0.22 7.34
C ALA A 372 -4.77 -1.02 6.71
N GLY A 373 -5.01 -2.06 7.48
CA GLY A 373 -5.60 -3.32 7.04
C GLY A 373 -7.12 -3.38 7.16
N GLY A 374 -7.69 -4.52 6.79
CA GLY A 374 -9.11 -4.85 6.95
C GLY A 374 -10.06 -4.33 5.87
N CYS A 375 -9.64 -3.38 5.04
CA CYS A 375 -10.46 -2.71 4.03
C CYS A 375 -9.94 -2.94 2.61
N PRO A 376 -10.17 -4.08 1.96
CA PRO A 376 -9.81 -4.24 0.56
C PRO A 376 -10.60 -3.29 -0.35
N GLN A 377 -10.07 -2.99 -1.53
CA GLN A 377 -10.72 -2.16 -2.56
C GLN A 377 -11.01 -0.70 -2.14
N LYS A 378 -10.31 -0.15 -1.15
CA LYS A 378 -10.53 1.24 -0.69
C LYS A 378 -9.95 2.30 -1.61
N TYR A 379 -8.82 2.02 -2.26
CA TYR A 379 -8.17 2.90 -3.23
C TYR A 379 -8.01 4.36 -2.73
N VAL A 380 -8.09 5.32 -3.66
CA VAL A 380 -7.91 6.76 -3.36
C VAL A 380 -8.99 7.28 -2.42
N THR A 381 -10.26 6.99 -2.73
CA THR A 381 -11.41 7.52 -1.97
C THR A 381 -11.43 6.98 -0.54
N GLY A 382 -11.12 5.68 -0.38
CA GLY A 382 -10.98 5.10 0.96
C GLY A 382 -9.77 5.65 1.73
N ALA A 383 -8.66 5.94 1.04
CA ALA A 383 -7.50 6.55 1.68
C ALA A 383 -7.79 7.99 2.17
N LEU A 384 -8.58 8.77 1.43
CA LEU A 384 -9.08 10.08 1.87
C LEU A 384 -9.97 9.91 3.12
N ALA A 385 -10.94 8.99 3.08
CA ALA A 385 -11.85 8.74 4.19
C ALA A 385 -11.12 8.28 5.46
N GLU A 386 -10.14 7.38 5.33
CA GLU A 386 -9.32 6.95 6.46
C GLU A 386 -8.44 8.06 7.02
N GLY A 387 -7.87 8.90 6.15
CA GLY A 387 -7.13 10.09 6.56
C GLY A 387 -8.00 11.04 7.41
N GLU A 388 -9.25 11.24 7.01
CA GLU A 388 -10.21 12.04 7.78
C GLU A 388 -10.54 11.40 9.13
N ILE A 389 -10.85 10.10 9.16
CA ILE A 389 -11.20 9.39 10.39
C ILE A 389 -10.03 9.41 11.37
N ALA A 390 -8.84 9.04 10.92
CA ALA A 390 -7.63 9.03 11.74
C ALA A 390 -7.31 10.42 12.31
N ALA A 391 -7.44 11.48 11.50
CA ALA A 391 -7.20 12.84 11.93
C ALA A 391 -8.16 13.31 13.04
N LYS A 392 -9.45 13.05 12.87
CA LYS A 392 -10.47 13.38 13.88
C LYS A 392 -10.23 12.64 15.19
N SER A 393 -9.89 11.34 15.09
CA SER A 393 -9.63 10.48 16.25
C SER A 393 -8.33 10.86 16.98
N ALA A 394 -7.26 11.13 16.24
CA ALA A 394 -5.99 11.58 16.82
C ALA A 394 -6.13 12.96 17.51
N ALA A 395 -6.87 13.86 16.91
CA ALA A 395 -7.14 15.18 17.50
C ALA A 395 -7.98 15.07 18.79
N GLU A 396 -8.98 14.18 18.81
CA GLU A 396 -9.74 13.91 20.03
C GLU A 396 -8.86 13.30 21.12
N TYR A 397 -8.00 12.34 20.76
CA TYR A 397 -7.05 11.73 21.69
C TYR A 397 -6.12 12.79 22.31
N ILE A 398 -5.55 13.70 21.52
CA ILE A 398 -4.71 14.80 22.00
C ILE A 398 -5.50 15.70 22.96
N ARG A 399 -6.74 16.04 22.61
CA ARG A 399 -7.61 16.87 23.46
C ARG A 399 -7.87 16.23 24.84
N LEU A 400 -8.05 14.92 24.88
CA LEU A 400 -8.34 14.19 26.12
C LEU A 400 -7.09 13.92 26.98
N ASN A 401 -5.94 13.68 26.35
CA ASN A 401 -4.71 13.29 27.03
C ASN A 401 -3.68 14.41 27.17
N GLY A 402 -3.98 15.60 26.65
CA GLY A 402 -3.07 16.74 26.62
C GLY A 402 -2.09 16.68 25.43
N THR A 403 -1.39 17.79 25.24
CA THR A 403 -0.30 17.92 24.27
C THR A 403 0.96 17.21 24.79
N VAL A 404 1.99 17.15 23.96
CA VAL A 404 3.23 16.38 24.16
C VAL A 404 3.80 16.47 25.57
N THR A 405 3.70 15.40 26.35
CA THR A 405 4.37 15.22 27.65
C THR A 405 5.59 14.30 27.54
N ALA A 406 5.69 13.54 26.48
CA ALA A 406 6.73 12.55 26.25
C ALA A 406 8.11 13.21 26.07
N LYS A 407 9.14 12.52 26.54
CA LYS A 407 10.54 12.90 26.34
C LYS A 407 11.30 11.73 25.74
N ILE A 408 11.65 11.85 24.47
CA ILE A 408 12.62 10.94 23.85
C ILE A 408 13.95 11.08 24.59
N SER A 409 14.49 9.97 25.06
CA SER A 409 15.70 9.96 25.87
C SER A 409 16.96 10.26 25.02
N VAL A 410 17.99 10.79 25.66
CA VAL A 410 19.28 11.01 25.02
C VAL A 410 19.92 9.68 24.61
N ALA A 411 19.68 8.62 25.38
CA ALA A 411 20.20 7.28 25.11
C ALA A 411 19.61 6.68 23.82
N GLU A 412 18.30 6.80 23.58
CA GLU A 412 17.67 6.35 22.34
C GLU A 412 18.26 7.07 21.12
N ILE A 413 18.39 8.41 21.22
CA ILE A 413 19.00 9.21 20.14
C ILE A 413 20.44 8.74 19.87
N ALA A 414 21.23 8.55 20.91
CA ALA A 414 22.64 8.14 20.78
C ALA A 414 22.75 6.74 20.13
N ASN A 415 21.88 5.80 20.51
CA ASN A 415 21.87 4.46 19.95
C ASN A 415 21.55 4.46 18.44
N HIS A 416 20.53 5.20 18.02
CA HIS A 416 20.18 5.32 16.61
C HIS A 416 21.26 6.02 15.78
N ILE A 417 21.87 7.08 16.32
CA ILE A 417 23.01 7.74 15.64
C ILE A 417 24.18 6.77 15.50
N ALA A 418 24.51 6.01 16.53
CA ALA A 418 25.59 5.03 16.48
C ALA A 418 25.33 3.94 15.43
N GLU A 419 24.07 3.49 15.27
CA GLU A 419 23.70 2.54 14.21
C GLU A 419 23.91 3.15 12.81
N ILE A 420 23.48 4.39 12.58
CA ILE A 420 23.69 5.09 11.30
C ILE A 420 25.19 5.27 11.03
N GLU A 421 25.95 5.72 12.02
CA GLU A 421 27.39 5.96 11.92
C GLU A 421 28.17 4.66 11.68
N LYS A 422 27.71 3.52 12.21
CA LYS A 422 28.27 2.20 11.93
C LYS A 422 28.36 1.96 10.42
N TYR A 423 27.31 2.23 9.66
CA TYR A 423 27.30 2.06 8.20
C TYR A 423 28.19 3.06 7.48
N LEU A 424 28.23 4.31 7.92
CA LEU A 424 29.06 5.37 7.33
C LEU A 424 30.56 5.16 7.59
N LEU A 425 30.91 4.56 8.71
CA LEU A 425 32.28 4.29 9.10
C LEU A 425 32.82 2.97 8.55
N ASN A 426 31.93 2.02 8.24
CA ASN A 426 32.33 0.75 7.64
C ASN A 426 32.76 0.96 6.19
N LYS A 427 34.05 0.73 5.91
CA LYS A 427 34.62 0.89 4.55
C LYS A 427 34.91 -0.43 3.83
N LYS A 428 34.54 -1.56 4.42
CA LYS A 428 34.85 -2.90 3.89
C LYS A 428 33.62 -3.81 4.02
N SER A 429 32.63 -3.61 3.19
CA SER A 429 31.55 -4.59 3.04
C SER A 429 31.85 -5.54 1.88
N ALA A 430 31.65 -6.83 2.09
CA ALA A 430 31.72 -7.83 1.04
C ALA A 430 30.43 -7.86 0.19
N GLN A 431 29.36 -7.23 0.67
CA GLN A 431 28.05 -7.18 0.03
C GLN A 431 27.64 -5.73 -0.21
N THR A 432 26.83 -5.50 -1.22
CA THR A 432 26.14 -4.23 -1.45
C THR A 432 24.67 -4.35 -1.04
N THR A 433 24.01 -3.23 -0.79
CA THR A 433 22.58 -3.19 -0.51
C THR A 433 21.78 -3.79 -1.66
N GLU A 434 22.17 -3.51 -2.92
CA GLU A 434 21.54 -4.04 -4.12
C GLU A 434 21.64 -5.56 -4.20
N ASN A 435 22.84 -6.13 -3.96
CA ASN A 435 23.04 -7.58 -3.99
C ASN A 435 22.14 -8.30 -2.96
N LEU A 436 22.03 -7.75 -1.75
CA LEU A 436 21.17 -8.33 -0.71
C LEU A 436 19.68 -8.13 -1.00
N GLU A 437 19.29 -7.00 -1.60
CA GLU A 437 17.92 -6.77 -2.06
C GLU A 437 17.52 -7.76 -3.16
N GLU A 438 18.40 -7.97 -4.16
CA GLU A 438 18.19 -8.96 -5.21
C GLU A 438 18.12 -10.39 -4.66
N ALA A 439 18.97 -10.73 -3.70
CA ALA A 439 18.94 -12.03 -3.02
C ALA A 439 17.62 -12.24 -2.26
N MET A 440 17.17 -11.26 -1.48
CA MET A 440 15.87 -11.28 -0.79
C MET A 440 14.72 -11.48 -1.78
N GLN A 441 14.70 -10.71 -2.86
CA GLN A 441 13.65 -10.80 -3.88
C GLN A 441 13.66 -12.17 -4.58
N ALA A 442 14.83 -12.73 -4.85
CA ALA A 442 14.97 -14.07 -5.45
C ALA A 442 14.47 -15.18 -4.51
N VAL A 443 14.73 -15.06 -3.20
CA VAL A 443 14.23 -15.98 -2.17
C VAL A 443 12.71 -15.95 -2.13
N MET A 444 12.13 -14.75 -2.01
CA MET A 444 10.68 -14.59 -1.95
C MET A 444 10.01 -15.09 -3.25
N ASP A 445 10.59 -14.81 -4.40
CA ASP A 445 10.08 -15.25 -5.70
C ASP A 445 10.13 -16.77 -5.88
N SER A 446 11.16 -17.42 -5.35
CA SER A 446 11.36 -18.87 -5.51
C SER A 446 10.64 -19.72 -4.46
N TYR A 447 10.46 -19.19 -3.24
CA TYR A 447 10.03 -20.00 -2.10
C TYR A 447 8.78 -19.49 -1.39
N ALA A 448 8.39 -18.22 -1.59
CA ALA A 448 7.22 -17.65 -0.92
C ALA A 448 6.11 -17.26 -1.91
N GLY A 449 5.94 -18.02 -3.00
CA GLY A 449 4.85 -17.81 -3.94
C GLY A 449 5.00 -16.58 -4.80
N GLY A 450 6.15 -16.36 -5.44
CA GLY A 450 6.35 -15.33 -6.43
C GLY A 450 5.97 -15.75 -7.85
N ILE A 451 6.33 -14.95 -8.84
CA ILE A 451 6.04 -15.20 -10.25
C ILE A 451 6.65 -16.51 -10.73
N LYS A 452 7.90 -16.79 -10.32
CA LYS A 452 8.65 -17.98 -10.70
C LYS A 452 7.90 -19.29 -10.36
N THR A 453 7.08 -19.28 -9.32
CA THR A 453 6.27 -20.43 -8.89
C THR A 453 4.79 -20.28 -9.27
N SER A 454 4.44 -19.32 -10.12
CA SER A 454 3.04 -18.97 -10.45
C SER A 454 2.21 -18.69 -9.21
N TYR A 455 2.81 -17.96 -8.26
CA TYR A 455 2.24 -17.56 -6.95
C TYR A 455 1.95 -18.70 -5.98
N ARG A 456 2.40 -19.94 -6.27
CA ARG A 456 2.21 -21.14 -5.46
C ARG A 456 3.38 -21.35 -4.50
N TYR A 457 3.10 -21.97 -3.36
CA TYR A 457 4.08 -22.30 -2.33
C TYR A 457 3.69 -23.54 -1.55
N SER A 458 4.66 -24.12 -0.83
CA SER A 458 4.49 -25.22 0.11
C SER A 458 5.16 -24.90 1.44
N GLU A 459 4.82 -25.62 2.52
CA GLU A 459 5.47 -25.48 3.82
C GLU A 459 7.00 -25.65 3.73
N ASN A 460 7.45 -26.63 2.94
CA ASN A 460 8.89 -26.86 2.75
C ASN A 460 9.58 -25.67 2.08
N GLN A 461 8.94 -25.05 1.09
CA GLN A 461 9.45 -23.85 0.45
C GLN A 461 9.46 -22.66 1.42
N LEU A 462 8.41 -22.44 2.20
CA LEU A 462 8.35 -21.37 3.21
C LEU A 462 9.43 -21.53 4.27
N ASN A 463 9.71 -22.75 4.73
CA ASN A 463 10.79 -23.06 5.65
C ASN A 463 12.17 -22.69 5.07
N GLN A 464 12.37 -22.89 3.76
CA GLN A 464 13.60 -22.47 3.08
C GLN A 464 13.66 -20.95 2.98
N ALA A 465 12.56 -20.29 2.59
CA ALA A 465 12.49 -18.82 2.55
C ALA A 465 12.86 -18.21 3.91
N LYS A 466 12.29 -18.72 5.00
CA LYS A 466 12.56 -18.24 6.37
C LYS A 466 14.05 -18.28 6.70
N LYS A 467 14.70 -19.41 6.45
CA LYS A 467 16.16 -19.58 6.72
C LYS A 467 17.00 -18.62 5.91
N GLU A 468 16.71 -18.48 4.62
CA GLU A 468 17.51 -17.61 3.74
C GLU A 468 17.29 -16.12 4.05
N ILE A 469 16.06 -15.70 4.36
CA ILE A 469 15.75 -14.32 4.79
C ILE A 469 16.49 -13.99 6.10
N GLU A 470 16.55 -14.90 7.07
CA GLU A 470 17.32 -14.71 8.31
C GLU A 470 18.83 -14.55 8.06
N ILE A 471 19.38 -15.28 7.09
CA ILE A 471 20.78 -15.14 6.69
C ILE A 471 21.01 -13.77 6.06
N ILE A 472 20.17 -13.36 5.13
CA ILE A 472 20.28 -12.05 4.46
C ILE A 472 20.15 -10.91 5.49
N GLU A 473 19.21 -11.01 6.45
CA GLU A 473 19.05 -10.03 7.51
C GLU A 473 20.36 -9.84 8.31
N LYS A 474 21.01 -10.92 8.72
CA LYS A 474 22.30 -10.85 9.43
C LYS A 474 23.41 -10.20 8.60
N LEU A 475 23.39 -10.38 7.29
CA LEU A 475 24.37 -9.75 6.40
C LEU A 475 24.21 -8.24 6.31
N THR A 476 22.99 -7.70 6.55
CA THR A 476 22.77 -6.25 6.55
C THR A 476 23.56 -5.50 7.61
N ASP A 477 23.93 -6.15 8.70
CA ASP A 477 24.70 -5.55 9.79
C ASP A 477 26.12 -5.14 9.38
N ASN A 478 26.64 -5.72 8.31
CA ASN A 478 27.98 -5.47 7.80
C ASN A 478 28.01 -4.61 6.53
N LEU A 479 26.86 -4.03 6.14
CA LEU A 479 26.81 -3.14 5.00
C LEU A 479 27.60 -1.84 5.26
N SER A 480 27.99 -1.17 4.19
CA SER A 480 28.64 0.14 4.21
C SER A 480 27.86 1.14 3.39
N ALA A 481 27.97 2.41 3.75
CA ALA A 481 27.34 3.52 3.06
C ALA A 481 28.32 4.69 2.92
N ALA A 482 28.36 5.33 1.75
CA ALA A 482 29.17 6.52 1.52
C ALA A 482 28.49 7.81 2.03
N ASN A 483 27.17 7.81 2.13
CA ASN A 483 26.35 8.96 2.50
C ASN A 483 25.00 8.51 3.08
N LEU A 484 24.16 9.47 3.55
CA LEU A 484 22.87 9.18 4.14
C LEU A 484 21.82 8.64 3.15
N GLN A 485 21.97 8.89 1.86
CA GLN A 485 21.11 8.28 0.86
C GLN A 485 21.35 6.77 0.76
N GLU A 486 22.61 6.34 0.82
CA GLU A 486 22.94 4.91 0.86
C GLU A 486 22.54 4.28 2.20
N VAL A 487 22.65 4.99 3.32
CA VAL A 487 22.08 4.57 4.61
C VAL A 487 20.57 4.36 4.47
N MET A 488 19.86 5.27 3.82
CA MET A 488 18.41 5.11 3.55
C MET A 488 18.14 3.80 2.80
N TYR A 489 18.91 3.44 1.79
CA TYR A 489 18.74 2.17 1.06
C TYR A 489 18.98 0.94 1.96
N ILE A 490 19.89 1.02 2.93
CA ILE A 490 20.08 -0.05 3.93
C ILE A 490 18.84 -0.19 4.80
N TYR A 491 18.27 0.92 5.28
CA TYR A 491 17.01 0.89 6.05
C TYR A 491 15.83 0.37 5.22
N GLU A 492 15.72 0.76 3.96
CA GLU A 492 14.71 0.25 3.03
C GLU A 492 14.80 -1.28 2.85
N LEU A 493 16.02 -1.83 2.77
CA LEU A 493 16.23 -3.28 2.75
C LEU A 493 15.80 -3.94 4.06
N LYS A 494 16.21 -3.39 5.21
CA LYS A 494 15.80 -3.90 6.54
C LYS A 494 14.29 -3.86 6.75
N GLU A 495 13.63 -2.83 6.26
CA GLU A 495 12.17 -2.70 6.27
C GLU A 495 11.51 -3.82 5.46
N ARG A 496 11.96 -4.05 4.23
CA ARG A 496 11.48 -5.13 3.37
C ARG A 496 11.72 -6.50 3.99
N LEU A 497 12.89 -6.77 4.57
CA LEU A 497 13.18 -8.02 5.26
C LEU A 497 12.23 -8.28 6.44
N THR A 498 11.92 -7.25 7.23
CA THR A 498 10.93 -7.34 8.31
C THR A 498 9.55 -7.71 7.78
N VAL A 499 9.11 -7.08 6.68
CA VAL A 499 7.83 -7.40 6.04
C VAL A 499 7.84 -8.80 5.43
N CYS A 500 8.94 -9.24 4.79
CA CYS A 500 9.07 -10.59 4.24
C CYS A 500 8.90 -11.66 5.31
N LYS A 501 9.52 -11.49 6.50
CA LYS A 501 9.34 -12.42 7.63
C LYS A 501 7.87 -12.53 8.05
N SER A 502 7.16 -11.41 8.13
CA SER A 502 5.73 -11.40 8.45
C SER A 502 4.89 -12.05 7.36
N VAL A 503 5.17 -11.78 6.09
CA VAL A 503 4.49 -12.44 4.96
C VAL A 503 4.68 -13.95 5.02
N ILE A 504 5.90 -14.44 5.22
CA ILE A 504 6.19 -15.88 5.33
C ILE A 504 5.40 -16.50 6.49
N ALA A 505 5.40 -15.86 7.67
CA ALA A 505 4.66 -16.35 8.83
C ALA A 505 3.14 -16.41 8.60
N HIS A 506 2.57 -15.43 7.90
CA HIS A 506 1.16 -15.44 7.55
C HIS A 506 0.81 -16.49 6.50
N LEU A 507 1.66 -16.69 5.47
CA LEU A 507 1.49 -17.75 4.47
C LEU A 507 1.57 -19.12 5.13
N GLU A 508 2.53 -19.34 6.04
CA GLU A 508 2.68 -20.56 6.82
C GLU A 508 1.45 -20.86 7.70
N ALA A 509 0.88 -19.82 8.31
CA ALA A 509 -0.24 -19.95 9.23
C ALA A 509 -1.59 -20.27 8.57
N ARG A 510 -1.76 -19.95 7.28
CA ARG A 510 -3.02 -20.21 6.56
C ARG A 510 -2.99 -21.57 5.86
N HIS A 511 -3.51 -22.60 6.51
CA HIS A 511 -3.57 -23.96 5.99
C HIS A 511 -4.79 -24.17 5.09
N GLU A 512 -4.95 -23.33 4.08
CA GLU A 512 -5.98 -23.41 3.04
C GLU A 512 -5.55 -22.64 1.78
N THR A 513 -6.19 -22.90 0.66
CA THR A 513 -6.15 -22.04 -0.53
C THR A 513 -7.49 -21.33 -0.68
N ARG A 514 -7.50 -20.03 -0.38
CA ARG A 514 -8.70 -19.19 -0.47
C ARG A 514 -8.66 -18.23 -1.65
N TRP A 515 -7.52 -17.61 -1.87
CA TRP A 515 -7.31 -16.64 -2.95
C TRP A 515 -6.32 -17.21 -3.96
N HIS A 516 -6.81 -18.02 -4.89
CA HIS A 516 -5.97 -18.70 -5.90
C HIS A 516 -4.99 -17.77 -6.63
N SER A 517 -5.36 -16.51 -6.87
CA SER A 517 -4.47 -15.54 -7.51
C SER A 517 -3.44 -14.93 -6.57
N PHE A 518 -3.65 -14.95 -5.27
CA PHE A 518 -2.78 -14.25 -4.32
C PHE A 518 -1.94 -15.19 -3.46
N ALA A 519 -2.44 -16.38 -3.18
CA ALA A 519 -1.79 -17.34 -2.27
C ALA A 519 -2.32 -18.76 -2.50
N GLU A 520 -1.70 -19.52 -3.39
CA GLU A 520 -2.07 -20.94 -3.61
C GLU A 520 -1.12 -21.84 -2.83
N ASN A 521 -1.65 -22.47 -1.76
CA ASN A 521 -0.91 -23.39 -0.91
C ASN A 521 -1.00 -24.82 -1.48
N LEU A 522 0.15 -25.37 -1.89
CA LEU A 522 0.22 -26.69 -2.51
C LEU A 522 -0.05 -27.85 -1.53
N ASP A 523 0.19 -27.63 -0.23
CA ASP A 523 -0.06 -28.63 0.81
C ASP A 523 -1.52 -28.61 1.27
N TYR A 524 -2.21 -27.48 1.11
CA TYR A 524 -3.61 -27.25 1.47
C TYR A 524 -4.36 -26.60 0.29
N PRO A 525 -4.62 -27.35 -0.80
CA PRO A 525 -5.19 -26.77 -2.02
C PRO A 525 -6.67 -26.38 -1.91
N GLU A 526 -7.36 -26.92 -0.90
CA GLU A 526 -8.80 -26.69 -0.69
C GLU A 526 -9.04 -25.55 0.30
N LYS A 527 -10.20 -24.92 0.18
CA LYS A 527 -10.68 -23.91 1.13
C LYS A 527 -11.22 -24.58 2.40
N ASP A 528 -10.77 -24.14 3.56
CA ASP A 528 -11.28 -24.58 4.86
C ASP A 528 -12.11 -23.48 5.53
N ILE A 529 -13.42 -23.53 5.35
CA ILE A 529 -14.37 -22.57 5.96
C ILE A 529 -14.54 -22.79 7.47
N THR A 530 -14.24 -23.98 7.95
CA THR A 530 -14.46 -24.34 9.37
C THR A 530 -13.38 -23.74 10.25
N HIS A 531 -12.13 -23.83 9.85
CA HIS A 531 -11.00 -23.44 10.69
C HIS A 531 -10.39 -22.09 10.28
N PHE A 532 -10.43 -21.74 8.98
CA PHE A 532 -9.73 -20.58 8.43
C PHE A 532 -10.62 -19.46 7.89
N ARG A 533 -11.93 -19.47 8.15
CA ARG A 533 -12.77 -18.26 7.96
C ARG A 533 -12.50 -17.27 9.10
N LYS A 534 -11.24 -16.86 9.24
CA LYS A 534 -10.70 -16.01 10.31
C LYS A 534 -9.68 -15.03 9.74
N TYR A 535 -9.43 -13.95 10.47
CA TYR A 535 -8.24 -13.14 10.21
C TYR A 535 -7.00 -13.89 10.71
N VAL A 536 -5.96 -13.93 9.89
CA VAL A 536 -4.62 -14.25 10.33
C VAL A 536 -3.96 -12.94 10.71
N ASN A 537 -3.75 -12.72 12.00
CA ASN A 537 -3.05 -11.57 12.53
C ASN A 537 -1.70 -12.00 13.11
N SER A 538 -0.80 -11.05 13.28
CA SER A 538 0.49 -11.29 13.92
C SER A 538 0.93 -10.11 14.76
N CYS A 539 1.74 -10.37 15.78
CA CYS A 539 2.53 -9.37 16.50
C CYS A 539 3.92 -9.92 16.80
N LEU A 540 4.88 -9.02 17.00
CA LEU A 540 6.23 -9.41 17.45
C LEU A 540 6.27 -9.41 18.98
N GLU A 541 6.57 -10.57 19.57
CA GLU A 541 6.77 -10.71 21.02
C GLU A 541 8.09 -11.44 21.27
N ASN A 542 8.94 -10.86 22.11
CA ASN A 542 10.25 -11.43 22.46
C ASN A 542 11.13 -11.78 21.26
N GLY A 543 11.03 -11.00 20.17
CA GLY A 543 11.81 -11.19 18.93
C GLY A 543 11.23 -12.24 17.98
N GLU A 544 10.10 -12.85 18.29
CA GLU A 544 9.41 -13.84 17.44
C GLU A 544 8.06 -13.32 16.97
N ILE A 545 7.72 -13.63 15.71
CA ILE A 545 6.40 -13.31 15.16
C ILE A 545 5.40 -14.37 15.66
N LYS A 546 4.45 -13.93 16.47
CA LYS A 546 3.34 -14.74 16.96
C LYS A 546 2.12 -14.55 16.09
N ILE A 547 1.52 -15.64 15.67
CA ILE A 547 0.26 -15.67 14.93
C ILE A 547 -0.93 -15.65 15.89
N ILE A 548 -1.92 -14.84 15.55
CA ILE A 548 -3.18 -14.68 16.29
C ILE A 548 -4.32 -14.91 15.30
N LEU A 549 -5.05 -16.00 15.44
CA LEU A 549 -6.27 -16.24 14.66
C LEU A 549 -7.44 -15.52 15.33
N ARG A 550 -8.02 -14.53 14.63
CA ARG A 550 -9.18 -13.78 15.13
C ARG A 550 -10.44 -14.14 14.38
N GLU A 551 -11.53 -14.30 15.11
CA GLU A 551 -12.86 -14.47 14.53
C GLU A 551 -13.25 -13.23 13.70
N LEU A 552 -14.02 -13.44 12.63
CA LEU A 552 -14.54 -12.31 11.85
C LEU A 552 -15.44 -11.46 12.72
N THR A 553 -15.42 -10.14 12.50
CA THR A 553 -16.38 -9.23 13.12
C THR A 553 -17.80 -9.68 12.77
N ALA A 554 -18.71 -9.69 13.77
CA ALA A 554 -20.08 -10.12 13.54
C ALA A 554 -20.75 -9.24 12.47
N GLU A 555 -21.57 -9.85 11.63
CA GLU A 555 -22.35 -9.16 10.63
C GLU A 555 -23.21 -8.06 11.30
N GLY A 556 -23.07 -6.81 10.85
CA GLY A 556 -23.74 -5.66 11.46
C GLY A 556 -23.05 -5.03 12.68
N GLN A 557 -21.92 -5.57 13.16
CA GLN A 557 -21.12 -4.93 14.20
C GLN A 557 -20.42 -3.70 13.60
N LYS A 558 -20.89 -2.50 13.97
CA LYS A 558 -20.38 -1.24 13.40
C LYS A 558 -19.30 -0.55 14.23
N ASN A 559 -19.01 -1.01 15.44
CA ASN A 559 -18.15 -0.31 16.40
C ASN A 559 -17.23 -1.29 17.12
N TYR A 560 -16.16 -1.74 16.48
CA TYR A 560 -15.05 -2.37 17.16
C TYR A 560 -14.02 -1.30 17.55
N GLU A 561 -13.71 -1.17 18.84
CA GLU A 561 -12.68 -0.26 19.35
C GLU A 561 -11.66 -1.06 20.17
N HIS A 562 -10.38 -0.68 20.06
CA HIS A 562 -9.35 -1.25 20.93
C HIS A 562 -9.57 -0.79 22.38
N GLN A 563 -9.47 -1.72 23.31
CA GLN A 563 -9.37 -1.41 24.74
C GLN A 563 -7.87 -1.29 25.06
N HIS A 564 -7.41 -0.08 25.29
CA HIS A 564 -6.02 0.21 25.67
C HIS A 564 -5.84 0.24 27.17
#